data_b3716c0d55e91c89dad924ea3261d174
#
_entry.id   b3716c0d55e91c89dad924ea3261d174
#
_cell.length_a   1.000
_cell.length_b   1.000
_cell.length_c   1.000
_cell.angle_alpha   90.00
_cell.angle_beta   90.00
_cell.angle_gamma   90.00
#
_symmetry.space_group_name_H-M   'P 1'
#
loop_
_entity.id
_entity.type
_entity.pdbx_description
1 polymer ?
#
loop_
_entity_poly.entity_id
_entity_poly.type
_entity_poly.pdbx_seq_one_letter_code
_entity_poly.pdbx_strand_id
1 'polypeptide(L)'
;MTPIPRDHVTPTILALIDDSSKVARLRAAWGSTLRTCDTQVDLVVASRATTVELVVIPTRDRHGQSLVTTVAAIRASRQNAAVYVYADRSADSMRELMTLAIAGARDVIVRDVDDDPASLRQLLVRGSLARAIETMTLAVQQVVPLRQRPLVLLCIEHVNTPLAANAFARRLGVSRRTLSGWAARTGSRGVRPLMSKCRVLVALQLLRESKRSIEQVAHSLRFSSSAHLHNTIRRYTGANPRAAAAHGIEAWCRTLLAAQPTGAVRIAGRVTKALPPAETIAPRAEWSTLPNDATLQPRNMTP
;
A
#
# COMPACT_ATOMS: atom_id res chain seq x y z
N MET A 1 -15.18 35.15 16.83
CA MET A 1 -14.55 34.40 15.73
C MET A 1 -15.15 33.01 15.72
N THR A 2 -16.13 32.77 14.86
CA THR A 2 -16.81 31.48 14.70
C THR A 2 -15.83 30.52 13.98
N PRO A 3 -15.59 29.32 14.50
CA PRO A 3 -14.72 28.36 13.79
C PRO A 3 -15.40 27.95 12.51
N ILE A 4 -14.71 28.14 11.37
CA ILE A 4 -15.10 27.65 10.05
C ILE A 4 -15.26 26.13 10.17
N PRO A 5 -16.44 25.57 9.82
CA PRO A 5 -16.61 24.12 9.78
C PRO A 5 -15.64 23.56 8.75
N ARG A 6 -14.65 22.78 9.24
CA ARG A 6 -13.79 21.99 8.34
C ARG A 6 -14.67 20.94 7.70
N ASP A 7 -15.03 21.20 6.44
CA ASP A 7 -15.69 20.25 5.59
C ASP A 7 -14.91 18.92 5.65
N HIS A 8 -15.53 17.99 6.29
CA HIS A 8 -15.03 16.66 6.41
C HIS A 8 -15.19 15.98 5.04
N VAL A 9 -14.17 16.05 4.16
CA VAL A 9 -14.15 15.32 2.89
C VAL A 9 -14.32 13.83 3.16
N THR A 10 -15.50 13.29 2.95
CA THR A 10 -15.79 11.87 3.12
C THR A 10 -15.06 11.11 2.00
N PRO A 11 -14.38 10.00 2.28
CA PRO A 11 -13.78 9.20 1.22
C PRO A 11 -14.86 8.88 0.20
N THR A 12 -14.63 9.28 -1.05
CA THR A 12 -15.63 9.13 -2.11
C THR A 12 -15.33 7.87 -2.90
N ILE A 13 -16.33 7.01 -2.99
CA ILE A 13 -16.33 5.84 -3.86
C ILE A 13 -17.16 6.22 -5.08
N LEU A 14 -16.58 6.10 -6.27
CA LEU A 14 -17.30 6.33 -7.53
C LEU A 14 -17.69 4.99 -8.14
N ALA A 15 -18.89 4.92 -8.72
CA ALA A 15 -19.33 3.75 -9.47
C ALA A 15 -19.98 4.15 -10.80
N LEU A 16 -19.57 3.48 -11.86
CA LEU A 16 -20.22 3.51 -13.16
C LEU A 16 -20.99 2.19 -13.31
N ILE A 17 -22.20 2.11 -12.78
CA ILE A 17 -23.02 0.89 -12.78
C ILE A 17 -24.47 1.27 -13.01
N ASP A 18 -25.07 0.67 -14.04
CA ASP A 18 -26.47 0.93 -14.44
C ASP A 18 -27.47 -0.04 -13.79
N ASP A 19 -27.01 -1.23 -13.37
CA ASP A 19 -27.85 -2.24 -12.72
C ASP A 19 -28.25 -1.78 -11.32
N SER A 20 -29.53 -1.50 -11.12
CA SER A 20 -30.07 -1.04 -9.85
C SER A 20 -29.84 -2.02 -8.69
N SER A 21 -29.80 -3.33 -8.96
CA SER A 21 -29.53 -4.35 -7.95
C SER A 21 -28.08 -4.30 -7.48
N LYS A 22 -27.13 -4.12 -8.39
CA LYS A 22 -25.71 -3.93 -8.08
C LYS A 22 -25.49 -2.63 -7.29
N VAL A 23 -26.14 -1.53 -7.72
CA VAL A 23 -26.07 -0.24 -7.00
C VAL A 23 -26.63 -0.37 -5.59
N ALA A 24 -27.74 -1.08 -5.39
CA ALA A 24 -28.34 -1.30 -4.07
C ALA A 24 -27.37 -2.06 -3.13
N ARG A 25 -26.69 -3.10 -3.62
CA ARG A 25 -25.67 -3.84 -2.85
C ARG A 25 -24.49 -2.96 -2.45
N LEU A 26 -23.98 -2.16 -3.38
CA LEU A 26 -22.89 -1.21 -3.10
C LEU A 26 -23.33 -0.14 -2.08
N ARG A 27 -24.57 0.38 -2.19
CA ARG A 27 -25.12 1.33 -1.21
C ARG A 27 -25.29 0.72 0.17
N ALA A 28 -25.70 -0.53 0.28
CA ALA A 28 -25.80 -1.25 1.55
C ALA A 28 -24.43 -1.37 2.26
N ALA A 29 -23.35 -1.47 1.49
CA ALA A 29 -21.98 -1.57 2.02
C ALA A 29 -21.38 -0.22 2.40
N TRP A 30 -21.57 0.81 1.55
CA TRP A 30 -20.82 2.07 1.58
C TRP A 30 -21.64 3.32 1.85
N GLY A 31 -22.98 3.20 1.85
CA GLY A 31 -23.90 4.28 2.23
C GLY A 31 -23.71 5.56 1.41
N SER A 32 -23.64 6.68 2.11
CA SER A 32 -23.47 8.02 1.53
C SER A 32 -22.09 8.29 0.94
N THR A 33 -21.11 7.41 1.14
CA THR A 33 -19.78 7.55 0.53
C THR A 33 -19.76 7.13 -0.94
N LEU A 34 -20.78 6.39 -1.41
CA LEU A 34 -20.93 5.97 -2.79
C LEU A 34 -21.62 7.06 -3.62
N ARG A 35 -20.97 7.47 -4.69
CA ARG A 35 -21.52 8.31 -5.76
C ARG A 35 -21.55 7.53 -7.07
N THR A 36 -22.70 7.45 -7.71
CA THR A 36 -22.85 6.86 -9.04
C THR A 36 -22.59 7.91 -10.12
N CYS A 37 -22.01 7.49 -11.24
CA CYS A 37 -21.80 8.26 -12.46
C CYS A 37 -22.55 7.58 -13.60
N ASP A 38 -23.14 8.38 -14.48
CA ASP A 38 -23.97 7.86 -15.58
C ASP A 38 -23.17 7.58 -16.85
N THR A 39 -22.01 8.23 -17.01
CA THR A 39 -21.16 8.09 -18.20
C THR A 39 -19.68 7.90 -17.84
N GLN A 40 -18.92 7.34 -18.79
CA GLN A 40 -17.46 7.22 -18.66
C GLN A 40 -16.78 8.58 -18.47
N VAL A 41 -17.29 9.62 -19.16
CA VAL A 41 -16.75 10.99 -19.08
C VAL A 41 -16.97 11.55 -17.68
N ASP A 42 -18.21 11.43 -17.14
CA ASP A 42 -18.53 11.90 -15.78
C ASP A 42 -17.66 11.20 -14.73
N LEU A 43 -17.42 9.90 -14.90
CA LEU A 43 -16.56 9.14 -14.01
C LEU A 43 -15.12 9.68 -14.00
N VAL A 44 -14.55 9.94 -15.19
CA VAL A 44 -13.18 10.48 -15.31
C VAL A 44 -13.12 11.90 -14.74
N VAL A 45 -14.08 12.75 -15.03
CA VAL A 45 -14.15 14.11 -14.47
C VAL A 45 -14.28 14.07 -12.94
N ALA A 46 -15.22 13.28 -12.43
CA ALA A 46 -15.42 13.13 -10.98
C ALA A 46 -14.17 12.58 -10.29
N SER A 47 -13.46 11.63 -10.92
CA SER A 47 -12.23 11.06 -10.37
C SER A 47 -11.08 12.07 -10.24
N ARG A 48 -11.12 13.17 -10.99
CA ARG A 48 -10.13 14.26 -10.92
C ARG A 48 -10.51 15.37 -9.94
N ALA A 49 -11.80 15.58 -9.74
CA ALA A 49 -12.32 16.71 -8.96
C ALA A 49 -12.38 16.44 -7.45
N THR A 50 -12.43 15.17 -7.03
CA THR A 50 -12.62 14.79 -5.62
C THR A 50 -11.58 13.76 -5.19
N THR A 51 -11.32 13.70 -3.89
CA THR A 51 -10.47 12.64 -3.33
C THR A 51 -11.22 11.30 -3.42
N VAL A 52 -10.82 10.46 -4.38
CA VAL A 52 -11.43 9.17 -4.65
C VAL A 52 -10.55 8.04 -4.13
N GLU A 53 -11.11 7.17 -3.29
CA GLU A 53 -10.40 5.99 -2.79
C GLU A 53 -10.59 4.79 -3.72
N LEU A 54 -11.78 4.64 -4.27
CA LEU A 54 -12.16 3.48 -5.06
C LEU A 54 -13.06 3.89 -6.21
N VAL A 55 -12.82 3.32 -7.37
CA VAL A 55 -13.69 3.41 -8.54
C VAL A 55 -14.18 2.00 -8.88
N VAL A 56 -15.48 1.82 -9.01
CA VAL A 56 -16.09 0.55 -9.41
C VAL A 56 -16.69 0.71 -10.79
N ILE A 57 -16.32 -0.16 -11.72
CA ILE A 57 -16.79 -0.15 -13.10
C ILE A 57 -17.31 -1.53 -13.49
N PRO A 58 -18.25 -1.64 -14.44
CA PRO A 58 -18.63 -2.93 -15.01
C PRO A 58 -17.54 -3.43 -15.98
N THR A 59 -17.69 -4.61 -16.52
CA THR A 59 -16.81 -5.12 -17.58
C THR A 59 -16.96 -4.35 -18.89
N ARG A 60 -18.19 -3.91 -19.20
CA ARG A 60 -18.54 -3.04 -20.33
C ARG A 60 -19.54 -2.00 -19.86
N ASP A 61 -19.60 -0.84 -20.52
CA ASP A 61 -20.64 0.16 -20.23
C ASP A 61 -22.01 -0.29 -20.75
N ARG A 62 -23.05 0.52 -20.48
CA ARG A 62 -24.43 0.26 -20.91
C ARG A 62 -24.62 0.15 -22.45
N HIS A 63 -23.65 0.64 -23.21
CA HIS A 63 -23.63 0.57 -24.68
C HIS A 63 -22.75 -0.58 -25.19
N GLY A 64 -22.26 -1.45 -24.31
CA GLY A 64 -21.35 -2.56 -24.63
C GLY A 64 -19.91 -2.11 -24.97
N GLN A 65 -19.57 -0.85 -24.70
CA GLN A 65 -18.23 -0.33 -25.00
C GLN A 65 -17.22 -0.74 -23.95
N SER A 66 -15.98 -0.91 -24.39
CA SER A 66 -14.85 -1.23 -23.51
C SER A 66 -14.48 -0.03 -22.63
N LEU A 67 -14.09 -0.32 -21.39
CA LEU A 67 -13.67 0.66 -20.38
C LEU A 67 -12.15 0.78 -20.23
N VAL A 68 -11.37 0.18 -21.13
CA VAL A 68 -9.89 0.17 -21.07
C VAL A 68 -9.31 1.58 -21.05
N THR A 69 -9.78 2.46 -21.93
CA THR A 69 -9.34 3.86 -21.99
C THR A 69 -9.70 4.64 -20.72
N THR A 70 -10.87 4.37 -20.16
CA THR A 70 -11.34 4.96 -18.91
C THR A 70 -10.48 4.54 -17.74
N VAL A 71 -10.15 3.24 -17.63
CA VAL A 71 -9.22 2.73 -16.59
C VAL A 71 -7.85 3.38 -16.74
N ALA A 72 -7.29 3.43 -17.95
CA ALA A 72 -6.01 4.07 -18.21
C ALA A 72 -6.01 5.56 -17.84
N ALA A 73 -7.09 6.30 -18.17
CA ALA A 73 -7.25 7.71 -17.83
C ALA A 73 -7.34 7.96 -16.32
N ILE A 74 -8.05 7.10 -15.57
CA ILE A 74 -8.14 7.18 -14.12
C ILE A 74 -6.77 6.89 -13.50
N ARG A 75 -6.06 5.86 -13.98
CA ARG A 75 -4.73 5.49 -13.51
C ARG A 75 -3.66 6.55 -13.78
N ALA A 76 -3.76 7.26 -14.91
CA ALA A 76 -2.87 8.37 -15.25
C ALA A 76 -3.13 9.61 -14.38
N SER A 77 -4.28 9.71 -13.72
CA SER A 77 -4.56 10.81 -12.82
C SER A 77 -3.71 10.72 -11.55
N ARG A 78 -3.30 11.87 -11.00
CA ARG A 78 -2.45 11.94 -9.79
C ARG A 78 -3.13 11.39 -8.52
N GLN A 79 -4.40 11.08 -8.56
CA GLN A 79 -5.18 10.67 -7.38
C GLN A 79 -5.06 9.17 -7.05
N ASN A 80 -4.47 8.39 -7.94
CA ASN A 80 -4.14 6.97 -7.71
C ASN A 80 -5.29 6.11 -7.13
N ALA A 81 -6.55 6.42 -7.55
CA ALA A 81 -7.73 5.67 -7.12
C ALA A 81 -7.61 4.20 -7.54
N ALA A 82 -7.96 3.28 -6.66
CA ALA A 82 -8.03 1.87 -7.01
C ALA A 82 -9.24 1.64 -7.93
N VAL A 83 -9.05 0.99 -9.07
CA VAL A 83 -10.12 0.62 -9.98
C VAL A 83 -10.47 -0.86 -9.79
N TYR A 84 -11.73 -1.14 -9.46
CA TYR A 84 -12.27 -2.48 -9.30
C TYR A 84 -13.32 -2.73 -10.38
N VAL A 85 -13.31 -3.94 -10.92
CA VAL A 85 -14.27 -4.35 -11.95
C VAL A 85 -15.37 -5.18 -11.30
N TYR A 86 -16.62 -4.76 -11.44
CA TYR A 86 -17.78 -5.54 -11.01
C TYR A 86 -18.25 -6.44 -12.15
N ALA A 87 -17.95 -7.73 -12.05
CA ALA A 87 -18.15 -8.71 -13.10
C ALA A 87 -19.24 -9.72 -12.78
N ASP A 88 -19.96 -10.12 -13.81
CA ASP A 88 -20.85 -11.28 -13.76
C ASP A 88 -20.03 -12.55 -14.08
N ARG A 89 -20.55 -13.73 -13.65
CA ARG A 89 -19.92 -15.04 -13.90
C ARG A 89 -20.19 -15.51 -15.33
N SER A 90 -19.62 -14.86 -16.31
CA SER A 90 -19.74 -15.27 -17.73
C SER A 90 -18.36 -15.40 -18.38
N ALA A 91 -18.25 -16.21 -19.41
CA ALA A 91 -17.01 -16.40 -20.17
C ALA A 91 -16.56 -15.07 -20.85
N ASP A 92 -17.51 -14.28 -21.32
CA ASP A 92 -17.23 -12.99 -21.95
C ASP A 92 -16.69 -11.97 -20.96
N SER A 93 -17.25 -11.95 -19.75
CA SER A 93 -16.73 -11.14 -18.65
C SER A 93 -15.27 -11.48 -18.31
N MET A 94 -14.89 -12.74 -18.35
CA MET A 94 -13.52 -13.18 -18.05
C MET A 94 -12.50 -12.63 -19.05
N ARG A 95 -12.84 -12.61 -20.34
CA ARG A 95 -11.96 -12.07 -21.39
C ARG A 95 -11.76 -10.55 -21.24
N GLU A 96 -12.84 -9.83 -20.95
CA GLU A 96 -12.79 -8.40 -20.68
C GLU A 96 -12.00 -8.07 -19.39
N LEU A 97 -12.16 -8.87 -18.35
CA LEU A 97 -11.40 -8.71 -17.11
C LEU A 97 -9.90 -8.75 -17.34
N MET A 98 -9.40 -9.66 -18.17
CA MET A 98 -7.97 -9.70 -18.52
C MET A 98 -7.50 -8.40 -19.17
N THR A 99 -8.30 -7.86 -20.08
CA THR A 99 -7.98 -6.61 -20.79
C THR A 99 -8.00 -5.41 -19.82
N LEU A 100 -8.98 -5.34 -18.93
CA LEU A 100 -9.08 -4.30 -17.91
C LEU A 100 -7.97 -4.39 -16.86
N ALA A 101 -7.54 -5.62 -16.49
CA ALA A 101 -6.42 -5.83 -15.60
C ALA A 101 -5.10 -5.31 -16.20
N ILE A 102 -4.86 -5.57 -17.50
CA ILE A 102 -3.72 -5.01 -18.24
C ILE A 102 -3.77 -3.47 -18.26
N ALA A 103 -4.97 -2.88 -18.42
CA ALA A 103 -5.16 -1.43 -18.37
C ALA A 103 -4.94 -0.83 -16.97
N GLY A 104 -4.87 -1.66 -15.92
CA GLY A 104 -4.57 -1.24 -14.55
C GLY A 104 -5.73 -1.38 -13.57
N ALA A 105 -6.78 -2.13 -13.90
CA ALA A 105 -7.75 -2.55 -12.90
C ALA A 105 -7.06 -3.43 -11.85
N ARG A 106 -7.40 -3.21 -10.58
CA ARG A 106 -6.63 -3.74 -9.46
C ARG A 106 -7.22 -5.02 -8.88
N ASP A 107 -8.54 -5.10 -8.89
CA ASP A 107 -9.26 -6.22 -8.29
C ASP A 107 -10.63 -6.39 -8.96
N VAL A 108 -11.30 -7.48 -8.65
CA VAL A 108 -12.60 -7.83 -9.21
C VAL A 108 -13.60 -8.07 -8.08
N ILE A 109 -14.82 -7.57 -8.26
CA ILE A 109 -15.99 -7.90 -7.45
C ILE A 109 -16.83 -8.86 -8.28
N VAL A 110 -16.90 -10.11 -7.87
CA VAL A 110 -17.72 -11.11 -8.57
C VAL A 110 -19.13 -11.12 -8.00
N ARG A 111 -20.13 -10.94 -8.86
CA ARG A 111 -21.53 -10.95 -8.48
C ARG A 111 -21.88 -12.25 -7.74
N ASP A 112 -22.68 -12.14 -6.67
CA ASP A 112 -23.14 -13.23 -5.82
C ASP A 112 -22.01 -14.05 -5.13
N VAL A 113 -20.79 -13.49 -5.06
CA VAL A 113 -19.62 -14.05 -4.36
C VAL A 113 -19.00 -13.04 -3.42
N ASP A 114 -18.59 -11.88 -3.94
CA ASP A 114 -17.82 -10.86 -3.23
C ASP A 114 -18.65 -9.61 -2.92
N ASP A 115 -19.91 -9.57 -3.35
CA ASP A 115 -20.72 -8.36 -3.34
C ASP A 115 -21.70 -8.26 -2.15
N ASP A 116 -21.47 -9.08 -1.12
CA ASP A 116 -22.13 -8.87 0.18
C ASP A 116 -21.51 -7.67 0.92
N PRO A 117 -22.28 -6.99 1.81
CA PRO A 117 -21.80 -5.77 2.46
C PRO A 117 -20.52 -5.92 3.29
N ALA A 118 -20.25 -7.11 3.84
CA ALA A 118 -19.05 -7.34 4.64
C ALA A 118 -17.82 -7.49 3.75
N SER A 119 -17.93 -8.28 2.68
CA SER A 119 -16.90 -8.46 1.67
C SER A 119 -16.54 -7.13 0.98
N LEU A 120 -17.53 -6.35 0.57
CA LEU A 120 -17.33 -5.03 -0.03
C LEU A 120 -16.61 -4.06 0.91
N ARG A 121 -16.94 -4.04 2.21
CA ARG A 121 -16.19 -3.24 3.19
C ARG A 121 -14.73 -3.69 3.33
N GLN A 122 -14.49 -5.02 3.30
CA GLN A 122 -13.12 -5.54 3.33
C GLN A 122 -12.31 -5.18 2.07
N LEU A 123 -12.94 -5.18 0.89
CA LEU A 123 -12.32 -4.74 -0.36
C LEU A 123 -11.85 -3.29 -0.27
N LEU A 124 -12.66 -2.39 0.28
CA LEU A 124 -12.25 -1.00 0.51
C LEU A 124 -11.03 -0.91 1.43
N VAL A 125 -11.00 -1.71 2.51
CA VAL A 125 -9.86 -1.76 3.44
C VAL A 125 -8.59 -2.22 2.72
N ARG A 126 -8.68 -3.29 1.93
CA ARG A 126 -7.55 -3.81 1.14
C ARG A 126 -7.07 -2.79 0.10
N GLY A 127 -7.99 -2.15 -0.61
CA GLY A 127 -7.67 -1.14 -1.62
C GLY A 127 -6.91 0.05 -1.05
N SER A 128 -7.35 0.58 0.09
CA SER A 128 -6.64 1.70 0.74
C SER A 128 -5.27 1.29 1.26
N LEU A 129 -5.14 0.08 1.83
CA LEU A 129 -3.83 -0.42 2.27
C LEU A 129 -2.87 -0.60 1.09
N ALA A 130 -3.36 -1.17 0.00
CA ALA A 130 -2.58 -1.37 -1.20
C ALA A 130 -2.10 -0.04 -1.81
N ARG A 131 -2.96 1.00 -1.81
CA ARG A 131 -2.59 2.36 -2.23
C ARG A 131 -1.55 2.98 -1.31
N ALA A 132 -1.71 2.86 0.01
CA ALA A 132 -0.72 3.35 0.95
C ALA A 132 0.64 2.66 0.76
N ILE A 133 0.66 1.36 0.48
CA ILE A 133 1.88 0.60 0.14
C ILE A 133 2.51 1.14 -1.14
N GLU A 134 1.73 1.41 -2.19
CA GLU A 134 2.22 1.96 -3.46
C GLU A 134 2.86 3.34 -3.27
N THR A 135 2.17 4.25 -2.57
CA THR A 135 2.70 5.58 -2.22
C THR A 135 4.00 5.46 -1.42
N MET A 136 4.04 4.55 -0.47
CA MET A 136 5.25 4.28 0.32
C MET A 136 6.39 3.72 -0.52
N THR A 137 6.08 2.84 -1.47
CA THR A 137 7.07 2.27 -2.40
C THR A 137 7.74 3.38 -3.21
N LEU A 138 6.96 4.31 -3.76
CA LEU A 138 7.48 5.45 -4.49
C LEU A 138 8.36 6.35 -3.61
N ALA A 139 7.89 6.67 -2.40
CA ALA A 139 8.66 7.50 -1.46
C ALA A 139 9.99 6.83 -1.07
N VAL A 140 9.99 5.52 -0.85
CA VAL A 140 11.20 4.74 -0.53
C VAL A 140 12.18 4.73 -1.71
N GLN A 141 11.69 4.61 -2.94
CA GLN A 141 12.55 4.67 -4.14
C GLN A 141 13.26 6.02 -4.29
N GLN A 142 12.65 7.11 -3.83
CA GLN A 142 13.25 8.44 -3.88
C GLN A 142 14.24 8.69 -2.75
N VAL A 143 13.96 8.18 -1.55
CA VAL A 143 14.65 8.58 -0.31
C VAL A 143 15.69 7.56 0.15
N VAL A 144 15.41 6.25 -0.02
CA VAL A 144 16.24 5.18 0.52
C VAL A 144 17.33 4.79 -0.46
N PRO A 145 18.61 4.67 -0.01
CA PRO A 145 19.72 4.22 -0.87
C PRO A 145 19.45 2.85 -1.51
N LEU A 146 19.88 2.67 -2.76
CA LEU A 146 19.63 1.47 -3.58
C LEU A 146 19.90 0.14 -2.84
N ARG A 147 21.03 0.04 -2.13
CA ARG A 147 21.43 -1.18 -1.41
C ARG A 147 20.49 -1.57 -0.26
N GLN A 148 19.67 -0.64 0.22
CA GLN A 148 18.75 -0.88 1.35
C GLN A 148 17.32 -1.07 0.88
N ARG A 149 16.98 -0.64 -0.34
CA ARG A 149 15.62 -0.69 -0.91
C ARG A 149 14.99 -2.08 -0.87
N PRO A 150 15.66 -3.18 -1.29
CA PRO A 150 15.02 -4.49 -1.33
C PRO A 150 14.46 -4.92 0.04
N LEU A 151 15.22 -4.71 1.11
CA LEU A 151 14.76 -5.04 2.45
C LEU A 151 13.60 -4.15 2.92
N VAL A 152 13.70 -2.83 2.66
CA VAL A 152 12.66 -1.88 3.08
C VAL A 152 11.36 -2.13 2.31
N LEU A 153 11.44 -2.35 0.99
CA LEU A 153 10.28 -2.66 0.14
C LEU A 153 9.61 -3.96 0.57
N LEU A 154 10.39 -5.00 0.85
CA LEU A 154 9.86 -6.26 1.39
C LEU A 154 9.19 -6.06 2.75
N CYS A 155 9.71 -5.18 3.62
CA CYS A 155 9.06 -4.83 4.87
C CYS A 155 7.74 -4.10 4.66
N ILE A 156 7.64 -3.22 3.67
CA ILE A 156 6.43 -2.48 3.32
C ILE A 156 5.37 -3.42 2.72
N GLU A 157 5.76 -4.30 1.81
CA GLU A 157 4.87 -5.30 1.21
C GLU A 157 4.21 -6.19 2.27
N HIS A 158 4.95 -6.49 3.35
CA HIS A 158 4.50 -7.40 4.41
C HIS A 158 4.10 -6.70 5.72
N VAL A 159 3.70 -5.42 5.67
CA VAL A 159 3.35 -4.65 6.89
C VAL A 159 2.18 -5.25 7.69
N ASN A 160 1.26 -5.92 7.01
CA ASN A 160 0.11 -6.59 7.63
C ASN A 160 0.32 -8.09 7.87
N THR A 161 1.49 -8.65 7.50
CA THR A 161 1.79 -10.08 7.66
C THR A 161 2.94 -10.27 8.64
N PRO A 162 2.77 -11.06 9.70
CA PRO A 162 3.86 -11.34 10.63
C PRO A 162 4.86 -12.31 9.96
N LEU A 163 5.93 -11.76 9.40
CA LEU A 163 7.03 -12.57 8.88
C LEU A 163 8.18 -12.64 9.89
N ALA A 164 8.68 -13.85 10.14
CA ALA A 164 9.89 -14.07 10.93
C ALA A 164 11.14 -13.63 10.13
N ALA A 165 12.21 -13.20 10.82
CA ALA A 165 13.45 -12.79 10.19
C ALA A 165 14.04 -13.85 9.25
N ASN A 166 13.84 -15.14 9.56
CA ASN A 166 14.27 -16.24 8.69
C ASN A 166 13.52 -16.28 7.35
N ALA A 167 12.22 -15.92 7.35
CA ALA A 167 11.44 -15.86 6.13
C ALA A 167 11.89 -14.70 5.23
N PHE A 168 12.25 -13.55 5.83
CA PHE A 168 12.84 -12.44 5.08
C PHE A 168 14.19 -12.83 4.47
N ALA A 169 15.08 -13.49 5.26
CA ALA A 169 16.39 -13.94 4.79
C ALA A 169 16.25 -14.88 3.58
N ARG A 170 15.36 -15.87 3.67
CA ARG A 170 15.10 -16.82 2.58
C ARG A 170 14.55 -16.12 1.31
N ARG A 171 13.59 -15.20 1.45
CA ARG A 171 13.04 -14.48 0.30
C ARG A 171 14.05 -13.61 -0.43
N LEU A 172 15.01 -13.06 0.30
CA LEU A 172 16.07 -12.21 -0.28
C LEU A 172 17.32 -13.01 -0.64
N GLY A 173 17.34 -14.34 -0.47
CA GLY A 173 18.49 -15.19 -0.79
C GLY A 173 19.74 -14.86 0.04
N VAL A 174 19.59 -14.34 1.28
CA VAL A 174 20.71 -13.87 2.09
C VAL A 174 20.75 -14.54 3.47
N SER A 175 21.91 -14.50 4.13
CA SER A 175 22.04 -14.96 5.50
C SER A 175 21.33 -14.03 6.51
N ARG A 176 20.95 -14.54 7.69
CA ARG A 176 20.41 -13.70 8.79
C ARG A 176 21.38 -12.60 9.20
N ARG A 177 22.69 -12.87 9.16
CA ARG A 177 23.74 -11.90 9.49
C ARG A 177 23.75 -10.74 8.48
N THR A 178 23.71 -11.07 7.19
CA THR A 178 23.60 -10.08 6.11
C THR A 178 22.34 -9.23 6.26
N LEU A 179 21.20 -9.88 6.51
CA LEU A 179 19.92 -9.21 6.73
C LEU A 179 19.96 -8.24 7.91
N SER A 180 20.57 -8.65 9.03
CA SER A 180 20.75 -7.79 10.21
C SER A 180 21.66 -6.59 9.89
N GLY A 181 22.73 -6.82 9.12
CA GLY A 181 23.61 -5.74 8.65
C GLY A 181 22.88 -4.74 7.75
N TRP A 182 21.99 -5.23 6.87
CA TRP A 182 21.16 -4.34 6.04
C TRP A 182 20.17 -3.52 6.88
N ALA A 183 19.53 -4.15 7.87
CA ALA A 183 18.64 -3.43 8.80
C ALA A 183 19.41 -2.38 9.63
N ALA A 184 20.62 -2.67 10.06
CA ALA A 184 21.46 -1.72 10.79
C ALA A 184 21.76 -0.45 9.96
N ARG A 185 21.97 -0.59 8.67
CA ARG A 185 22.18 0.55 7.75
C ARG A 185 20.97 1.47 7.60
N THR A 186 19.77 1.00 7.93
CA THR A 186 18.55 1.84 8.02
C THR A 186 18.35 2.44 9.42
N GLY A 187 19.38 2.46 10.27
CA GLY A 187 19.28 2.89 11.66
C GLY A 187 18.36 2.00 12.51
N SER A 188 18.22 0.70 12.14
CA SER A 188 17.35 -0.24 12.84
C SER A 188 18.18 -1.38 13.44
N ARG A 189 17.98 -1.69 14.74
CA ARG A 189 18.70 -2.79 15.44
C ARG A 189 18.20 -4.19 15.01
N GLY A 190 17.84 -4.38 13.73
CA GLY A 190 17.35 -5.62 13.16
C GLY A 190 16.04 -5.46 12.39
N VAL A 191 15.52 -6.56 11.82
CA VAL A 191 14.35 -6.57 10.95
C VAL A 191 13.06 -6.21 11.69
N ARG A 192 12.87 -6.67 12.94
CA ARG A 192 11.64 -6.35 13.70
C ARG A 192 11.46 -4.85 13.95
N PRO A 193 12.46 -4.10 14.45
CA PRO A 193 12.38 -2.65 14.53
C PRO A 193 12.17 -1.96 13.18
N LEU A 194 12.81 -2.45 12.09
CA LEU A 194 12.58 -1.93 10.75
C LEU A 194 11.14 -2.14 10.30
N MET A 195 10.59 -3.34 10.50
CA MET A 195 9.18 -3.64 10.23
C MET A 195 8.24 -2.71 11.01
N SER A 196 8.55 -2.43 12.30
CA SER A 196 7.76 -1.49 13.09
C SER A 196 7.80 -0.06 12.52
N LYS A 197 8.96 0.40 12.03
CA LYS A 197 9.08 1.69 11.33
C LYS A 197 8.23 1.70 10.06
N CYS A 198 8.31 0.65 9.23
CA CYS A 198 7.50 0.53 8.01
C CYS A 198 6.00 0.51 8.32
N ARG A 199 5.56 -0.19 9.37
CA ARG A 199 4.17 -0.16 9.83
C ARG A 199 3.72 1.24 10.26
N VAL A 200 4.56 1.96 10.99
CA VAL A 200 4.27 3.35 11.37
C VAL A 200 4.13 4.24 10.13
N LEU A 201 5.04 4.13 9.17
CA LEU A 201 4.98 4.91 7.93
C LEU A 201 3.69 4.65 7.15
N VAL A 202 3.32 3.38 6.95
CA VAL A 202 2.05 3.02 6.29
C VAL A 202 0.85 3.48 7.11
N ALA A 203 0.90 3.41 8.45
CA ALA A 203 -0.16 3.92 9.31
C ALA A 203 -0.35 5.44 9.15
N LEU A 204 0.73 6.20 9.11
CA LEU A 204 0.69 7.65 8.89
C LEU A 204 0.09 8.00 7.52
N GLN A 205 0.43 7.23 6.49
CA GLN A 205 -0.13 7.41 5.15
C GLN A 205 -1.64 7.11 5.12
N LEU A 206 -2.07 6.02 5.75
CA LEU A 206 -3.50 5.68 5.88
C LEU A 206 -4.27 6.76 6.65
N LEU A 207 -3.72 7.26 7.77
CA LEU A 207 -4.34 8.32 8.56
C LEU A 207 -4.41 9.66 7.80
N ARG A 208 -3.50 9.91 6.89
CA ARG A 208 -3.46 11.12 6.06
C ARG A 208 -4.45 11.07 4.90
N GLU A 209 -4.50 9.96 4.19
CA GLU A 209 -5.29 9.80 2.96
C GLU A 209 -6.75 9.47 3.23
N SER A 210 -7.00 8.72 4.30
CA SER A 210 -8.35 8.29 4.63
C SER A 210 -8.81 8.92 5.95
N LYS A 211 -10.11 9.16 6.08
CA LYS A 211 -10.73 9.59 7.34
C LYS A 211 -10.87 8.47 8.37
N ARG A 212 -10.07 7.43 8.22
CA ARG A 212 -10.12 6.29 9.12
C ARG A 212 -9.77 6.68 10.54
N SER A 213 -10.46 6.06 11.47
CA SER A 213 -10.10 6.12 12.86
C SER A 213 -8.75 5.39 13.09
N ILE A 214 -8.05 5.79 14.14
CA ILE A 214 -6.82 5.10 14.54
C ILE A 214 -7.06 3.61 14.82
N GLU A 215 -8.27 3.26 15.26
CA GLU A 215 -8.69 1.89 15.52
C GLU A 215 -8.78 1.07 14.22
N GLN A 216 -9.41 1.62 13.18
CA GLN A 216 -9.49 0.98 11.87
C GLN A 216 -8.11 0.79 11.25
N VAL A 217 -7.21 1.76 11.39
CA VAL A 217 -5.82 1.63 10.91
C VAL A 217 -5.05 0.59 11.71
N ALA A 218 -5.23 0.57 13.04
CA ALA A 218 -4.61 -0.44 13.90
C ALA A 218 -5.03 -1.85 13.51
N HIS A 219 -6.32 -2.06 13.28
CA HIS A 219 -6.86 -3.33 12.82
C HIS A 219 -6.29 -3.74 11.44
N SER A 220 -6.29 -2.81 10.47
CA SER A 220 -5.76 -3.06 9.10
C SER A 220 -4.29 -3.48 9.10
N LEU A 221 -3.49 -2.95 10.03
CA LEU A 221 -2.07 -3.24 10.16
C LEU A 221 -1.76 -4.29 11.25
N ARG A 222 -2.79 -4.97 11.76
CA ARG A 222 -2.67 -6.01 12.80
C ARG A 222 -1.91 -5.56 14.06
N PHE A 223 -2.16 -4.35 14.52
CA PHE A 223 -1.80 -3.97 15.87
C PHE A 223 -2.79 -4.58 16.86
N SER A 224 -2.34 -4.93 18.05
CA SER A 224 -3.18 -5.52 19.10
C SER A 224 -4.26 -4.55 19.61
N SER A 225 -4.04 -3.23 19.50
CA SER A 225 -5.00 -2.20 19.88
C SER A 225 -4.66 -0.85 19.25
N SER A 226 -5.64 0.05 19.22
CA SER A 226 -5.42 1.47 18.84
C SER A 226 -4.41 2.16 19.75
N ALA A 227 -4.44 1.86 21.05
CA ALA A 227 -3.47 2.37 22.01
C ALA A 227 -2.04 1.92 21.69
N HIS A 228 -1.86 0.65 21.29
CA HIS A 228 -0.54 0.14 20.87
C HIS A 228 -0.04 0.88 19.61
N LEU A 229 -0.88 1.10 18.61
CA LEU A 229 -0.51 1.89 17.43
C LEU A 229 -0.16 3.33 17.82
N HIS A 230 -1.00 3.98 18.63
CA HIS A 230 -0.77 5.35 19.12
C HIS A 230 0.60 5.48 19.79
N ASN A 231 0.89 4.61 20.76
CA ASN A 231 2.15 4.61 21.49
C ASN A 231 3.36 4.30 20.57
N THR A 232 3.16 3.44 19.59
CA THR A 232 4.21 3.12 18.61
C THR A 232 4.51 4.32 17.72
N ILE A 233 3.48 5.00 17.19
CA ILE A 233 3.67 6.24 16.41
C ILE A 233 4.41 7.27 17.27
N ARG A 234 3.93 7.54 18.47
CA ARG A 234 4.56 8.53 19.38
C ARG A 234 6.02 8.19 19.68
N ARG A 235 6.35 6.93 19.87
CA ARG A 235 7.73 6.48 20.11
C ARG A 235 8.66 6.76 18.93
N TYR A 236 8.18 6.63 17.70
CA TYR A 236 9.00 6.83 16.51
C TYR A 236 9.00 8.27 15.99
N THR A 237 7.93 9.01 16.20
CA THR A 237 7.75 10.37 15.65
C THR A 237 7.87 11.48 16.69
N GLY A 238 7.75 11.17 17.98
CA GLY A 238 7.65 12.15 19.04
C GLY A 238 6.31 12.89 19.12
N ALA A 239 5.40 12.67 18.15
CA ALA A 239 4.14 13.38 18.01
C ALA A 239 2.92 12.44 18.14
N ASN A 240 1.74 13.03 18.35
CA ASN A 240 0.50 12.26 18.29
C ASN A 240 0.20 11.85 16.81
N PRO A 241 -0.61 10.80 16.58
CA PRO A 241 -0.86 10.27 15.24
C PRO A 241 -1.39 11.29 14.24
N ARG A 242 -2.27 12.19 14.64
CA ARG A 242 -2.84 13.21 13.74
C ARG A 242 -1.80 14.25 13.35
N ALA A 243 -1.02 14.75 14.31
CA ALA A 243 0.06 15.69 14.03
C ALA A 243 1.15 15.03 13.17
N ALA A 244 1.52 13.78 13.47
CA ALA A 244 2.49 13.04 12.67
C ALA A 244 2.01 12.81 11.24
N ALA A 245 0.73 12.47 11.04
CA ALA A 245 0.16 12.25 9.70
C ALA A 245 0.09 13.52 8.84
N ALA A 246 0.03 14.71 9.47
CA ALA A 246 0.04 15.99 8.76
C ALA A 246 1.38 16.28 8.07
N HIS A 247 2.49 15.68 8.53
CA HIS A 247 3.78 15.79 7.88
C HIS A 247 3.85 14.92 6.62
N GLY A 248 4.61 15.37 5.62
CA GLY A 248 4.78 14.61 4.37
C GLY A 248 5.47 13.25 4.62
N ILE A 249 5.01 12.23 3.90
CA ILE A 249 5.53 10.86 4.06
C ILE A 249 7.01 10.74 3.70
N GLU A 250 7.49 11.52 2.73
CA GLU A 250 8.90 11.56 2.36
C GLU A 250 9.79 12.07 3.50
N ALA A 251 9.34 13.07 4.26
CA ALA A 251 10.06 13.57 5.42
C ALA A 251 10.19 12.47 6.49
N TRP A 252 9.13 11.72 6.74
CA TRP A 252 9.20 10.57 7.65
C TRP A 252 10.05 9.43 7.12
N CYS A 253 10.04 9.15 5.81
CA CYS A 253 10.94 8.18 5.21
C CYS A 253 12.41 8.57 5.43
N ARG A 254 12.77 9.83 5.22
CA ARG A 254 14.13 10.34 5.51
C ARG A 254 14.48 10.18 6.98
N THR A 255 13.56 10.54 7.88
CA THR A 255 13.81 10.49 9.32
C THR A 255 13.94 9.07 9.85
N LEU A 256 13.08 8.15 9.40
CA LEU A 256 12.98 6.80 9.99
C LEU A 256 13.80 5.74 9.26
N LEU A 257 14.05 5.91 7.95
CA LEU A 257 14.67 4.89 7.09
C LEU A 257 16.03 5.31 6.50
N ALA A 258 16.37 6.60 6.47
CA ALA A 258 17.71 7.00 6.06
C ALA A 258 18.73 6.60 7.15
N ALA A 259 19.90 6.16 6.72
CA ALA A 259 21.01 5.95 7.62
C ALA A 259 21.31 7.28 8.34
N GLN A 260 21.14 7.32 9.63
CA GLN A 260 21.61 8.44 10.42
C GLN A 260 23.12 8.51 10.23
N PRO A 261 23.69 9.64 9.83
CA PRO A 261 25.13 9.82 9.94
C PRO A 261 25.49 9.53 11.40
N THR A 262 26.55 8.78 11.62
CA THR A 262 27.07 8.37 12.92
C THR A 262 27.36 9.62 13.77
N GLY A 263 26.36 10.12 14.49
CA GLY A 263 26.42 11.32 15.31
C GLY A 263 25.07 11.53 15.98
N ALA A 264 25.01 11.17 17.24
CA ALA A 264 24.04 11.54 18.27
C ALA A 264 22.60 11.83 17.80
N VAL A 265 21.75 10.79 17.80
CA VAL A 265 20.29 10.98 17.87
C VAL A 265 19.94 11.48 19.27
N ARG A 266 19.66 12.76 19.41
CA ARG A 266 18.91 13.28 20.55
C ARG A 266 17.47 12.83 20.43
N ILE A 267 17.14 11.64 20.95
CA ILE A 267 15.79 11.33 21.40
C ILE A 267 15.68 12.02 22.75
N ALA A 268 14.65 12.85 22.90
CA ALA A 268 14.41 13.62 24.11
C ALA A 268 14.72 12.81 25.38
N GLY A 269 15.77 13.20 26.09
CA GLY A 269 15.98 12.87 27.49
C GLY A 269 16.95 11.77 27.88
N ARG A 270 17.72 11.08 26.96
CA ARG A 270 18.83 10.22 27.41
C ARG A 270 20.01 10.24 26.43
N VAL A 271 21.13 10.75 26.90
CA VAL A 271 22.44 10.65 26.25
C VAL A 271 22.93 9.22 26.39
N THR A 272 23.00 8.46 25.29
CA THR A 272 23.74 7.21 25.26
C THR A 272 25.04 7.43 24.50
N LYS A 273 26.13 7.02 25.14
CA LYS A 273 27.53 7.13 24.76
C LYS A 273 27.76 6.57 23.33
N ALA A 274 28.50 7.29 22.50
CA ALA A 274 28.87 6.88 21.14
C ALA A 274 29.63 5.55 21.13
N LEU A 275 29.21 4.63 20.24
CA LEU A 275 30.03 3.45 19.88
C LEU A 275 31.12 3.88 18.87
N PRO A 276 32.31 3.27 18.95
CA PRO A 276 33.42 3.57 18.05
C PRO A 276 33.10 3.21 16.57
N PRO A 277 33.77 3.83 15.60
CA PRO A 277 33.52 3.60 14.18
C PRO A 277 33.88 2.17 13.80
N ALA A 278 32.97 1.50 13.09
CA ALA A 278 33.21 0.19 12.52
C ALA A 278 34.23 0.31 11.39
N GLU A 279 35.30 -0.45 11.50
CA GLU A 279 36.36 -0.58 10.49
C GLU A 279 35.80 -0.88 9.10
N THR A 280 36.39 -0.20 8.12
CA THR A 280 36.10 -0.30 6.70
C THR A 280 36.39 -1.72 6.21
N ILE A 281 35.34 -2.52 6.05
CA ILE A 281 35.46 -3.78 5.30
C ILE A 281 35.30 -3.43 3.82
N ALA A 282 36.39 -3.59 3.06
CA ALA A 282 36.44 -3.41 1.62
C ALA A 282 35.33 -4.22 0.89
N PRO A 283 34.72 -3.68 -0.16
CA PRO A 283 33.73 -4.41 -0.93
C PRO A 283 34.42 -5.52 -1.72
N ARG A 284 34.17 -6.78 -1.41
CA ARG A 284 34.43 -7.88 -2.33
C ARG A 284 33.51 -7.74 -3.52
N ALA A 285 34.13 -7.48 -4.66
CA ALA A 285 33.47 -7.48 -5.98
C ALA A 285 33.07 -8.92 -6.33
N GLU A 286 31.81 -9.25 -6.24
CA GLU A 286 31.20 -10.45 -6.83
C GLU A 286 29.72 -10.24 -7.07
N TRP A 287 29.40 -9.45 -8.11
CA TRP A 287 28.04 -9.36 -8.66
C TRP A 287 28.03 -9.42 -10.20
N SER A 288 28.97 -10.17 -10.79
CA SER A 288 28.94 -10.42 -12.22
C SER A 288 29.02 -11.93 -12.46
N THR A 289 27.96 -12.66 -12.19
CA THR A 289 27.59 -13.92 -12.87
C THR A 289 26.33 -14.50 -12.22
N LEU A 290 25.18 -14.16 -12.78
CA LEU A 290 24.03 -15.04 -12.71
C LEU A 290 24.19 -16.03 -13.86
N PRO A 291 24.23 -17.34 -13.64
CA PRO A 291 24.18 -18.30 -14.73
C PRO A 291 22.76 -18.31 -15.31
N ASN A 292 22.72 -17.99 -16.60
CA ASN A 292 21.58 -18.17 -17.46
C ASN A 292 21.63 -19.64 -17.94
N ASP A 293 21.03 -20.56 -17.18
CA ASP A 293 20.83 -21.95 -17.65
C ASP A 293 19.50 -22.48 -17.13
N ALA A 294 18.51 -22.35 -17.98
CA ALA A 294 17.26 -23.10 -17.90
C ALA A 294 17.07 -23.87 -19.20
N THR A 295 17.90 -24.90 -19.42
CA THR A 295 17.62 -25.98 -20.39
C THR A 295 16.90 -27.09 -19.65
N LEU A 296 15.57 -27.03 -19.64
CA LEU A 296 14.71 -28.16 -19.29
C LEU A 296 14.66 -29.14 -20.50
N GLN A 297 15.43 -30.22 -20.41
CA GLN A 297 15.22 -31.38 -21.28
C GLN A 297 14.05 -32.24 -20.76
N PRO A 298 13.14 -32.70 -21.63
CA PRO A 298 12.06 -33.60 -21.24
C PRO A 298 12.60 -35.02 -21.01
N ARG A 299 12.35 -35.60 -19.85
CA ARG A 299 12.58 -37.03 -19.59
C ARG A 299 11.52 -37.85 -20.32
N ASN A 300 11.99 -38.67 -21.26
CA ASN A 300 11.27 -39.77 -21.93
C ASN A 300 10.66 -40.74 -20.91
N MET A 301 9.36 -40.92 -20.96
CA MET A 301 8.67 -42.13 -20.48
C MET A 301 8.44 -43.07 -21.68
N THR A 302 8.96 -44.25 -21.63
CA THR A 302 8.57 -45.44 -22.42
C THR A 302 8.80 -46.71 -21.60
N PRO A 303 8.12 -47.79 -21.92
CA PRO A 303 6.69 -48.10 -21.90
C PRO A 303 6.27 -48.84 -20.63
#